data_d0edb13556a177bf40a1aebec0bf3f6d
#
_entry.id   d0edb13556a177bf40a1aebec0bf3f6d
#
_cell.length_a   1.000
_cell.length_b   1.000
_cell.length_c   1.000
_cell.angle_alpha   90.00
_cell.angle_beta   90.00
_cell.angle_gamma   90.00
#
_symmetry.space_group_name_H-M   'P 1'
#
loop_
_entity.id
_entity.type
_entity.pdbx_description
1 polymer ?
#
loop_
_entity_poly.entity_id
_entity_poly.type
_entity_poly.pdbx_seq_one_letter_code
_entity_poly.pdbx_strand_id
1 'polypeptide(L)'
;MSIWTLEGRIKLRYSKPAYFPAVTTVKQTDLVYRDGAFWLYATVETPDTEPAEPTEYLGVDLGVVNIATTSDGEAFSSAATEKVRQRYGRLRGALQKTGTRSAKRKLRKIAGREHRFKTDTNHVISKQIVCAAEGTKRGIALEDLNGILLRTTVRHDQRERHHKWAFRQLRSFIEYKAQRAGVTVQVIDGAYTSQQCSVCGFVHPDNRLTQTAFRCLACGHTENADLNASLETSLPGPPSTGLLRSAPPTPGERWKRKPTKSMVPPTASCPRLKSGVVD
;
A
#
# COMPACT_ATOMS: atom_id res chain seq x y z
N MET A 1 -30.93 9.49 -16.30
CA MET A 1 -30.44 10.86 -16.24
C MET A 1 -30.76 11.62 -17.52
N SER A 2 -30.62 12.95 -17.54
CA SER A 2 -30.77 13.74 -18.77
C SER A 2 -29.62 14.71 -18.90
N ILE A 3 -29.13 14.88 -20.15
CA ILE A 3 -28.05 15.80 -20.47
C ILE A 3 -28.50 16.77 -21.56
N TRP A 4 -27.93 17.97 -21.54
CA TRP A 4 -28.11 18.94 -22.62
C TRP A 4 -27.06 18.67 -23.73
N THR A 5 -27.51 18.70 -24.98
CA THR A 5 -26.68 18.60 -26.17
C THR A 5 -26.96 19.80 -27.07
N LEU A 6 -26.20 19.93 -28.16
CA LEU A 6 -26.40 20.96 -29.15
C LEU A 6 -27.81 20.88 -29.82
N GLU A 7 -28.41 19.69 -29.84
CA GLU A 7 -29.73 19.41 -30.43
C GLU A 7 -30.84 19.38 -29.38
N GLY A 8 -30.57 19.79 -28.13
CA GLY A 8 -31.55 19.84 -27.05
C GLY A 8 -31.29 18.83 -25.95
N ARG A 9 -32.29 18.56 -25.12
CA ARG A 9 -32.20 17.71 -23.94
C ARG A 9 -32.54 16.26 -24.26
N ILE A 10 -31.54 15.36 -24.07
CA ILE A 10 -31.75 13.93 -24.26
C ILE A 10 -31.79 13.18 -22.91
N LYS A 11 -32.61 12.11 -22.86
CA LYS A 11 -32.68 11.20 -21.70
C LYS A 11 -31.78 10.01 -21.95
N LEU A 12 -30.86 9.73 -21.03
CA LEU A 12 -29.94 8.59 -21.08
C LEU A 12 -30.35 7.52 -20.07
N ARG A 13 -30.33 6.26 -20.51
CA ARG A 13 -30.36 5.11 -19.62
C ARG A 13 -28.91 4.78 -19.23
N TYR A 14 -28.67 4.44 -17.99
CA TYR A 14 -27.35 4.02 -17.51
C TYR A 14 -27.51 2.82 -16.59
N SER A 15 -26.50 1.94 -16.58
CA SER A 15 -26.41 0.82 -15.67
C SER A 15 -25.79 1.28 -14.36
N LYS A 16 -26.42 0.95 -13.25
CA LYS A 16 -25.93 1.26 -11.91
C LYS A 16 -25.31 -0.02 -11.31
N PRO A 17 -24.05 -0.01 -10.86
CA PRO A 17 -23.46 -1.15 -10.19
C PRO A 17 -24.23 -1.52 -8.93
N ALA A 18 -24.33 -2.84 -8.63
CA ALA A 18 -25.05 -3.34 -7.46
C ALA A 18 -24.46 -2.84 -6.12
N TYR A 19 -23.14 -2.52 -6.11
CA TYR A 19 -22.45 -1.99 -4.93
C TYR A 19 -22.60 -0.47 -4.74
N PHE A 20 -23.30 0.20 -5.64
CA PHE A 20 -23.52 1.66 -5.50
C PHE A 20 -24.43 1.93 -4.30
N PRO A 21 -24.03 2.80 -3.36
CA PRO A 21 -24.78 3.04 -2.14
C PRO A 21 -26.23 3.45 -2.42
N ALA A 22 -27.16 2.91 -1.63
CA ALA A 22 -28.60 3.19 -1.80
C ALA A 22 -28.95 4.64 -1.47
N VAL A 23 -28.26 5.23 -0.50
CA VAL A 23 -28.49 6.61 -0.03
C VAL A 23 -27.19 7.38 -0.18
N THR A 24 -27.15 8.23 -1.19
CA THR A 24 -25.93 9.02 -1.41
C THR A 24 -26.30 10.29 -2.14
N THR A 25 -25.88 11.41 -1.60
CA THR A 25 -25.96 12.70 -2.28
C THR A 25 -24.89 12.73 -3.37
N VAL A 26 -25.33 12.82 -4.61
CA VAL A 26 -24.42 13.00 -5.75
C VAL A 26 -24.08 14.48 -5.85
N LYS A 27 -22.81 14.83 -5.66
CA LYS A 27 -22.33 16.22 -5.72
C LYS A 27 -22.01 16.65 -7.16
N GLN A 28 -21.30 15.81 -7.88
CA GLN A 28 -20.84 16.09 -9.24
C GLN A 28 -20.96 14.83 -10.09
N THR A 29 -21.18 15.02 -11.37
CA THR A 29 -21.28 13.92 -12.34
C THR A 29 -20.54 14.29 -13.62
N ASP A 30 -19.59 13.51 -14.02
CA ASP A 30 -18.81 13.67 -15.25
C ASP A 30 -19.15 12.57 -16.25
N LEU A 31 -19.39 12.94 -17.50
CA LEU A 31 -19.59 12.00 -18.60
C LEU A 31 -18.33 11.96 -19.45
N VAL A 32 -17.66 10.81 -19.46
CA VAL A 32 -16.38 10.61 -20.15
C VAL A 32 -16.54 9.58 -21.26
N TYR A 33 -16.14 9.93 -22.48
CA TYR A 33 -16.03 8.95 -23.58
C TYR A 33 -14.65 8.31 -23.58
N ARG A 34 -14.60 6.99 -23.44
CA ARG A 34 -13.35 6.24 -23.41
C ARG A 34 -13.53 4.84 -24.00
N ASP A 35 -12.60 4.43 -24.87
CA ASP A 35 -12.55 3.09 -25.49
C ASP A 35 -13.88 2.65 -26.16
N GLY A 36 -14.59 3.60 -26.83
CA GLY A 36 -15.84 3.34 -27.54
C GLY A 36 -17.10 3.35 -26.66
N ALA A 37 -16.99 3.63 -25.38
CA ALA A 37 -18.11 3.67 -24.45
C ALA A 37 -18.17 4.99 -23.67
N PHE A 38 -19.37 5.38 -23.26
CA PHE A 38 -19.57 6.47 -22.32
C PHE A 38 -19.57 5.96 -20.88
N TRP A 39 -18.80 6.61 -20.04
CA TRP A 39 -18.69 6.34 -18.62
C TRP A 39 -19.25 7.51 -17.83
N LEU A 40 -20.13 7.21 -16.88
CA LEU A 40 -20.66 8.17 -15.97
C LEU A 40 -19.93 8.07 -14.63
N TYR A 41 -19.17 9.10 -14.27
CA TYR A 41 -18.51 9.21 -12.98
C TYR A 41 -19.37 10.08 -12.07
N ALA A 42 -19.78 9.51 -10.94
CA ALA A 42 -20.54 10.26 -9.95
C ALA A 42 -19.71 10.40 -8.69
N THR A 43 -19.44 11.64 -8.29
CA THR A 43 -18.85 11.96 -6.99
C THR A 43 -19.96 11.90 -5.95
N VAL A 44 -19.82 11.01 -5.00
CA VAL A 44 -20.81 10.77 -3.95
C VAL A 44 -20.22 11.16 -2.59
N GLU A 45 -21.04 11.75 -1.76
CA GLU A 45 -20.69 12.01 -0.37
C GLU A 45 -20.96 10.76 0.45
N THR A 46 -19.97 10.29 1.15
CA THR A 46 -20.11 9.21 2.14
C THR A 46 -19.96 9.81 3.52
N PRO A 47 -20.77 9.40 4.51
CA PRO A 47 -20.55 9.85 5.88
C PRO A 47 -19.14 9.47 6.31
N ASP A 48 -18.43 10.42 6.91
CA ASP A 48 -17.15 10.17 7.54
C ASP A 48 -17.38 9.33 8.79
N THR A 49 -16.65 8.23 8.90
CA THR A 49 -16.60 7.45 10.13
C THR A 49 -15.54 8.13 11.02
N GLU A 50 -15.94 8.58 12.21
CA GLU A 50 -14.97 9.14 13.15
C GLU A 50 -13.93 8.08 13.47
N PRO A 51 -12.64 8.40 13.30
CA PRO A 51 -11.58 7.45 13.61
C PRO A 51 -11.53 7.21 15.11
N ALA A 52 -11.57 5.94 15.52
CA ALA A 52 -11.34 5.57 16.91
C ALA A 52 -9.87 5.84 17.28
N GLU A 53 -9.62 6.29 18.50
CA GLU A 53 -8.25 6.37 19.02
C GLU A 53 -7.76 4.94 19.32
N PRO A 54 -6.80 4.41 18.58
CA PRO A 54 -6.31 3.06 18.77
C PRO A 54 -5.33 2.99 19.93
N THR A 55 -5.41 1.93 20.73
CA THR A 55 -4.41 1.63 21.78
C THR A 55 -3.16 0.96 21.21
N GLU A 56 -3.29 0.31 20.05
CA GLU A 56 -2.22 -0.43 19.36
C GLU A 56 -2.27 -0.16 17.86
N TYR A 57 -1.15 -0.38 17.19
CA TYR A 57 -1.04 -0.21 15.75
C TYR A 57 -0.59 -1.49 15.06
N LEU A 58 -1.19 -1.79 13.92
CA LEU A 58 -0.69 -2.75 12.96
C LEU A 58 0.43 -2.06 12.16
N GLY A 59 1.67 -2.43 12.40
CA GLY A 59 2.81 -1.92 11.65
C GLY A 59 2.85 -2.55 10.25
N VAL A 60 3.15 -1.74 9.24
CA VAL A 60 3.27 -2.18 7.85
C VAL A 60 4.56 -1.65 7.26
N ASP A 61 5.49 -2.55 6.98
CA ASP A 61 6.69 -2.27 6.19
C ASP A 61 6.38 -2.44 4.70
N LEU A 62 6.79 -1.47 3.87
CA LEU A 62 6.59 -1.49 2.42
C LEU A 62 7.91 -1.75 1.71
N GLY A 63 8.01 -2.89 1.02
CA GLY A 63 9.24 -3.34 0.40
C GLY A 63 9.14 -3.69 -1.09
N VAL A 64 10.27 -3.99 -1.71
CA VAL A 64 10.37 -4.38 -3.13
C VAL A 64 10.22 -5.89 -3.31
N VAL A 65 10.71 -6.69 -2.38
CA VAL A 65 10.61 -8.18 -2.40
C VAL A 65 9.22 -8.59 -1.92
N ASN A 66 8.83 -8.13 -0.75
CA ASN A 66 7.46 -8.13 -0.29
C ASN A 66 6.89 -6.73 -0.49
N ILE A 67 5.72 -6.66 -1.09
CA ILE A 67 5.01 -5.39 -1.35
C ILE A 67 4.68 -4.70 -0.04
N ALA A 68 4.24 -5.50 0.91
CA ALA A 68 3.98 -5.12 2.29
C ALA A 68 4.22 -6.32 3.20
N THR A 69 4.70 -6.07 4.42
CA THR A 69 4.78 -7.06 5.50
C THR A 69 4.14 -6.44 6.73
N THR A 70 3.20 -7.14 7.35
CA THR A 70 2.54 -6.66 8.56
C THR A 70 3.23 -7.16 9.82
N SER A 71 3.07 -6.45 10.92
CA SER A 71 3.59 -6.87 12.25
C SER A 71 2.96 -8.18 12.76
N ASP A 72 1.86 -8.64 12.16
CA ASP A 72 1.27 -9.95 12.42
C ASP A 72 1.95 -11.09 11.62
N GLY A 73 2.96 -10.77 10.79
CA GLY A 73 3.70 -11.73 9.98
C GLY A 73 3.09 -12.03 8.62
N GLU A 74 2.00 -11.37 8.22
CA GLU A 74 1.45 -11.52 6.87
C GLU A 74 2.35 -10.79 5.85
N ALA A 75 2.81 -11.51 4.84
CA ALA A 75 3.69 -10.98 3.80
C ALA A 75 3.04 -11.06 2.41
N PHE A 76 2.96 -9.93 1.73
CA PHE A 76 2.42 -9.80 0.38
C PHE A 76 3.55 -9.81 -0.65
N SER A 77 3.84 -10.98 -1.20
CA SER A 77 4.94 -11.16 -2.15
C SER A 77 4.76 -10.38 -3.44
N SER A 78 5.86 -9.77 -3.93
CA SER A 78 5.90 -9.11 -5.24
C SER A 78 6.08 -10.08 -6.42
N ALA A 79 6.19 -11.38 -6.20
CA ALA A 79 6.56 -12.36 -7.23
C ALA A 79 5.62 -12.34 -8.45
N ALA A 80 4.31 -12.20 -8.25
CA ALA A 80 3.35 -12.12 -9.34
C ALA A 80 3.51 -10.84 -10.17
N THR A 81 3.68 -9.70 -9.50
CA THR A 81 3.90 -8.40 -10.16
C THR A 81 5.23 -8.36 -10.89
N GLU A 82 6.26 -9.01 -10.35
CA GLU A 82 7.56 -9.11 -10.99
C GLU A 82 7.53 -9.96 -12.27
N LYS A 83 6.83 -11.10 -12.25
CA LYS A 83 6.58 -11.91 -13.46
C LYS A 83 5.89 -11.10 -14.55
N VAL A 84 4.86 -10.34 -14.20
CA VAL A 84 4.13 -9.47 -15.13
C VAL A 84 5.05 -8.36 -15.66
N ARG A 85 5.83 -7.71 -14.81
CA ARG A 85 6.81 -6.68 -15.18
C ARG A 85 7.83 -7.22 -16.20
N GLN A 86 8.43 -8.37 -15.91
CA GLN A 86 9.42 -9.01 -16.79
C GLN A 86 8.81 -9.39 -18.15
N ARG A 87 7.60 -9.98 -18.15
CA ARG A 87 6.88 -10.32 -19.38
C ARG A 87 6.66 -9.08 -20.25
N TYR A 88 6.11 -8.01 -19.65
CA TYR A 88 5.85 -6.78 -20.41
C TYR A 88 7.12 -6.02 -20.75
N GLY A 89 8.18 -6.12 -19.95
CA GLY A 89 9.50 -5.56 -20.28
C GLY A 89 10.08 -6.15 -21.56
N ARG A 90 10.10 -7.48 -21.67
CA ARG A 90 10.54 -8.21 -22.87
C ARG A 90 9.71 -7.84 -24.08
N LEU A 91 8.37 -7.79 -23.92
CA LEU A 91 7.47 -7.45 -25.01
C LEU A 91 7.62 -5.99 -25.46
N ARG A 92 7.84 -5.04 -24.54
CA ARG A 92 8.16 -3.64 -24.87
C ARG A 92 9.44 -3.54 -25.69
N GLY A 93 10.52 -4.21 -25.26
CA GLY A 93 11.80 -4.20 -25.99
C GLY A 93 11.65 -4.71 -27.41
N ALA A 94 10.92 -5.81 -27.64
CA ALA A 94 10.65 -6.36 -28.98
C ALA A 94 9.84 -5.39 -29.84
N LEU A 95 8.76 -4.81 -29.31
CA LEU A 95 7.90 -3.89 -30.05
C LEU A 95 8.57 -2.55 -30.36
N GLN A 96 9.45 -2.08 -29.47
CA GLN A 96 10.24 -0.86 -29.71
C GLN A 96 11.23 -1.05 -30.85
N LYS A 97 11.89 -2.23 -30.95
CA LYS A 97 12.76 -2.57 -32.09
C LYS A 97 12.01 -2.61 -33.42
N THR A 98 10.75 -3.06 -33.41
CA THR A 98 9.92 -3.14 -34.65
C THR A 98 9.52 -1.75 -35.16
N GLY A 99 9.25 -0.76 -34.27
CA GLY A 99 9.04 0.66 -34.62
C GLY A 99 7.77 1.00 -35.41
N THR A 100 6.97 0.04 -35.86
CA THR A 100 5.78 0.25 -36.72
C THR A 100 4.61 0.92 -35.98
N ARG A 101 3.65 1.48 -36.74
CA ARG A 101 2.42 2.07 -36.15
C ARG A 101 1.62 1.05 -35.34
N SER A 102 1.56 -0.22 -35.81
CA SER A 102 0.89 -1.30 -35.08
C SER A 102 1.61 -1.65 -33.78
N ALA A 103 2.95 -1.68 -33.78
CA ALA A 103 3.76 -1.87 -32.58
C ALA A 103 3.52 -0.74 -31.55
N LYS A 104 3.47 0.52 -32.01
CA LYS A 104 3.16 1.67 -31.13
C LYS A 104 1.75 1.55 -30.48
N ARG A 105 0.72 1.13 -31.25
CA ARG A 105 -0.62 0.86 -30.69
C ARG A 105 -0.61 -0.25 -29.65
N LYS A 106 0.13 -1.34 -29.92
CA LYS A 106 0.27 -2.46 -28.99
C LYS A 106 1.01 -2.04 -27.72
N LEU A 107 2.04 -1.19 -27.81
CA LEU A 107 2.74 -0.63 -26.65
C LEU A 107 1.80 0.13 -25.70
N ARG A 108 0.90 0.96 -26.24
CA ARG A 108 -0.12 1.67 -25.42
C ARG A 108 -1.05 0.70 -24.68
N LYS A 109 -1.52 -0.36 -25.37
CA LYS A 109 -2.37 -1.39 -24.74
C LYS A 109 -1.64 -2.13 -23.61
N ILE A 110 -0.36 -2.47 -23.81
CA ILE A 110 0.46 -3.15 -22.81
C ILE A 110 0.66 -2.26 -21.58
N ALA A 111 0.98 -0.98 -21.77
CA ALA A 111 1.16 -0.04 -20.67
C ALA A 111 -0.10 0.06 -19.82
N GLY A 112 -1.29 0.15 -20.42
CA GLY A 112 -2.56 0.16 -19.71
C GLY A 112 -2.86 -1.13 -18.95
N ARG A 113 -2.51 -2.29 -19.52
CA ARG A 113 -2.72 -3.59 -18.84
C ARG A 113 -1.80 -3.75 -17.63
N GLU A 114 -0.52 -3.39 -17.76
CA GLU A 114 0.43 -3.44 -16.64
C GLU A 114 -0.01 -2.52 -15.51
N HIS A 115 -0.45 -1.31 -15.85
CA HIS A 115 -0.95 -0.35 -14.86
C HIS A 115 -2.18 -0.88 -14.12
N ARG A 116 -3.19 -1.40 -14.84
CA ARG A 116 -4.39 -1.99 -14.21
C ARG A 116 -4.05 -3.13 -13.28
N PHE A 117 -3.17 -4.05 -13.70
CA PHE A 117 -2.75 -5.17 -12.86
C PHE A 117 -2.12 -4.70 -11.54
N LYS A 118 -1.20 -3.71 -11.59
CA LYS A 118 -0.59 -3.14 -10.38
C LYS A 118 -1.62 -2.46 -9.48
N THR A 119 -2.51 -1.69 -10.09
CA THR A 119 -3.59 -1.01 -9.36
C THR A 119 -4.50 -2.01 -8.65
N ASP A 120 -4.92 -3.08 -9.34
CA ASP A 120 -5.73 -4.15 -8.77
C ASP A 120 -5.02 -4.84 -7.60
N THR A 121 -3.75 -5.20 -7.78
CA THR A 121 -2.92 -5.77 -6.71
C THR A 121 -2.88 -4.85 -5.48
N ASN A 122 -2.64 -3.54 -5.67
CA ASN A 122 -2.63 -2.59 -4.57
C ASN A 122 -4.01 -2.42 -3.91
N HIS A 123 -5.10 -2.53 -4.67
CA HIS A 123 -6.46 -2.52 -4.11
C HIS A 123 -6.72 -3.73 -3.23
N VAL A 124 -6.27 -4.92 -3.64
CA VAL A 124 -6.42 -6.15 -2.85
C VAL A 124 -5.62 -6.07 -1.55
N ILE A 125 -4.31 -5.74 -1.65
CA ILE A 125 -3.42 -5.64 -0.48
C ILE A 125 -3.93 -4.59 0.50
N SER A 126 -4.23 -3.38 0.04
CA SER A 126 -4.71 -2.32 0.92
C SER A 126 -6.04 -2.67 1.60
N LYS A 127 -6.92 -3.45 0.93
CA LYS A 127 -8.16 -3.93 1.55
C LYS A 127 -7.85 -4.93 2.67
N GLN A 128 -6.95 -5.89 2.43
CA GLN A 128 -6.60 -6.91 3.42
C GLN A 128 -5.98 -6.26 4.68
N ILE A 129 -5.04 -5.32 4.50
CA ILE A 129 -4.42 -4.59 5.61
C ILE A 129 -5.46 -3.82 6.43
N VAL A 130 -6.36 -3.07 5.77
CA VAL A 130 -7.39 -2.30 6.48
C VAL A 130 -8.39 -3.21 7.19
N CYS A 131 -8.82 -4.30 6.55
CA CYS A 131 -9.70 -5.29 7.20
C CYS A 131 -9.05 -5.94 8.43
N ALA A 132 -7.75 -6.24 8.38
CA ALA A 132 -7.01 -6.80 9.53
C ALA A 132 -6.96 -5.80 10.70
N ALA A 133 -6.68 -4.53 10.42
CA ALA A 133 -6.66 -3.48 11.44
C ALA A 133 -8.06 -3.22 12.03
N GLU A 134 -9.09 -3.11 11.19
CA GLU A 134 -10.48 -2.94 11.59
C GLU A 134 -10.96 -4.09 12.48
N GLY A 135 -10.73 -5.35 12.05
CA GLY A 135 -11.13 -6.53 12.79
C GLY A 135 -10.47 -6.69 14.17
N THR A 136 -9.27 -6.12 14.33
CA THR A 136 -8.52 -6.11 15.59
C THR A 136 -8.62 -4.80 16.36
N LYS A 137 -9.39 -3.82 15.85
CA LYS A 137 -9.56 -2.47 16.44
C LYS A 137 -8.23 -1.74 16.66
N ARG A 138 -7.25 -1.98 15.80
CA ARG A 138 -5.94 -1.32 15.81
C ARG A 138 -5.90 -0.19 14.78
N GLY A 139 -5.05 0.80 15.01
CA GLY A 139 -4.62 1.72 13.96
C GLY A 139 -3.66 1.04 12.97
N ILE A 140 -3.32 1.73 11.90
CA ILE A 140 -2.29 1.30 10.95
C ILE A 140 -1.13 2.27 11.06
N ALA A 141 0.10 1.76 11.23
CA ALA A 141 1.32 2.55 11.18
C ALA A 141 2.09 2.23 9.89
N LEU A 142 2.41 3.28 9.11
CA LEU A 142 3.11 3.20 7.84
C LEU A 142 4.39 4.02 7.89
N GLU A 143 5.45 3.55 7.24
CA GLU A 143 6.64 4.35 7.04
C GLU A 143 6.43 5.47 6.01
N ASP A 144 7.05 6.63 6.28
CA ASP A 144 7.11 7.70 5.30
C ASP A 144 8.19 7.42 4.25
N LEU A 145 7.75 6.93 3.11
CA LEU A 145 8.61 6.67 1.96
C LEU A 145 8.78 7.89 1.03
N ASN A 146 8.36 9.09 1.45
CA ASN A 146 8.58 10.29 0.66
C ASN A 146 10.09 10.55 0.51
N GLY A 147 10.53 10.69 -0.74
CA GLY A 147 11.94 10.93 -1.04
C GLY A 147 12.86 9.70 -0.94
N ILE A 148 12.34 8.48 -0.72
CA ILE A 148 13.17 7.26 -0.66
C ILE A 148 14.02 7.07 -1.92
N LEU A 149 13.50 7.48 -3.08
CA LEU A 149 14.22 7.43 -4.36
C LEU A 149 15.42 8.38 -4.41
N LEU A 150 15.40 9.45 -3.63
CA LEU A 150 16.50 10.44 -3.53
C LEU A 150 17.51 10.03 -2.47
N ARG A 151 17.06 9.30 -1.44
CA ARG A 151 17.88 8.91 -0.28
C ARG A 151 18.60 7.57 -0.50
N THR A 152 18.09 6.72 -1.41
CA THR A 152 18.61 5.35 -1.60
C THR A 152 19.50 5.28 -2.83
N THR A 153 20.78 4.96 -2.64
CA THR A 153 21.67 4.62 -3.75
C THR A 153 21.40 3.17 -4.17
N VAL A 154 20.54 3.00 -5.17
CA VAL A 154 20.18 1.69 -5.69
C VAL A 154 21.03 1.35 -6.91
N ARG A 155 21.52 0.10 -7.00
CA ARG A 155 22.22 -0.37 -8.19
C ARG A 155 21.37 -0.17 -9.46
N HIS A 156 22.01 0.08 -10.58
CA HIS A 156 21.35 0.43 -11.85
C HIS A 156 20.29 -0.61 -12.27
N ASP A 157 20.55 -1.91 -12.08
CA ASP A 157 19.64 -3.01 -12.37
C ASP A 157 18.39 -3.05 -11.48
N GLN A 158 18.50 -2.53 -10.25
CA GLN A 158 17.40 -2.45 -9.30
C GLN A 158 16.61 -1.15 -9.39
N ARG A 159 17.18 -0.07 -9.99
CA ARG A 159 16.50 1.23 -10.12
C ARG A 159 15.13 1.10 -10.79
N GLU A 160 15.04 0.29 -11.84
CA GLU A 160 13.78 0.08 -12.57
C GLU A 160 12.70 -0.54 -11.66
N ARG A 161 13.07 -1.43 -10.74
CA ARG A 161 12.14 -2.04 -9.77
C ARG A 161 11.66 -1.00 -8.76
N HIS A 162 12.55 -0.21 -8.21
CA HIS A 162 12.22 0.85 -7.26
C HIS A 162 11.38 1.97 -7.88
N HIS A 163 11.76 2.46 -9.08
CA HIS A 163 11.02 3.53 -9.76
C HIS A 163 9.62 3.12 -10.24
N LYS A 164 9.43 1.84 -10.60
CA LYS A 164 8.14 1.34 -11.12
C LYS A 164 7.21 0.88 -10.02
N TRP A 165 7.66 0.84 -8.78
CA TRP A 165 6.83 0.44 -7.68
C TRP A 165 5.89 1.57 -7.25
N ALA A 166 4.64 1.22 -7.07
CA ALA A 166 3.60 2.21 -6.76
C ALA A 166 3.36 2.33 -5.24
N PHE A 167 4.42 2.50 -4.43
CA PHE A 167 4.30 2.68 -2.97
C PHE A 167 3.33 3.80 -2.60
N ARG A 168 3.44 4.96 -3.28
CA ARG A 168 2.54 6.09 -3.06
C ARG A 168 1.09 5.72 -3.35
N GLN A 169 0.82 4.92 -4.39
CA GLN A 169 -0.52 4.45 -4.71
C GLN A 169 -1.05 3.50 -3.63
N LEU A 170 -0.23 2.53 -3.17
CA LEU A 170 -0.61 1.61 -2.11
C LEU A 170 -0.93 2.36 -0.82
N ARG A 171 -0.05 3.28 -0.40
CA ARG A 171 -0.27 4.14 0.75
C ARG A 171 -1.59 4.92 0.61
N SER A 172 -1.81 5.61 -0.50
CA SER A 172 -3.06 6.35 -0.74
C SER A 172 -4.29 5.44 -0.68
N PHE A 173 -4.17 4.18 -1.14
CA PHE A 173 -5.26 3.21 -1.04
C PHE A 173 -5.52 2.71 0.38
N ILE A 174 -4.48 2.60 1.21
CA ILE A 174 -4.63 2.29 2.63
C ILE A 174 -5.30 3.48 3.33
N GLU A 175 -4.78 4.69 3.14
CA GLU A 175 -5.28 5.92 3.79
C GLU A 175 -6.78 6.13 3.56
N TYR A 176 -7.25 6.16 2.28
CA TYR A 176 -8.67 6.42 2.03
C TYR A 176 -9.59 5.27 2.48
N LYS A 177 -9.13 4.02 2.43
CA LYS A 177 -9.92 2.88 2.91
C LYS A 177 -9.99 2.84 4.42
N ALA A 178 -8.90 3.16 5.10
CA ALA A 178 -8.83 3.27 6.54
C ALA A 178 -9.76 4.37 7.05
N GLN A 179 -9.74 5.57 6.42
CA GLN A 179 -10.67 6.65 6.72
C GLN A 179 -12.12 6.20 6.60
N ARG A 180 -12.48 5.47 5.55
CA ARG A 180 -13.83 4.94 5.37
C ARG A 180 -14.22 3.87 6.39
N ALA A 181 -13.26 3.15 6.94
CA ALA A 181 -13.46 2.12 7.96
C ALA A 181 -13.36 2.67 9.40
N GLY A 182 -13.08 3.97 9.57
CA GLY A 182 -12.84 4.57 10.89
C GLY A 182 -11.53 4.10 11.54
N VAL A 183 -10.57 3.62 10.74
CA VAL A 183 -9.25 3.16 11.20
C VAL A 183 -8.25 4.31 11.10
N THR A 184 -7.61 4.64 12.21
CA THR A 184 -6.57 5.69 12.26
C THR A 184 -5.31 5.23 11.55
N VAL A 185 -4.74 6.08 10.68
CA VAL A 185 -3.46 5.84 10.01
C VAL A 185 -2.42 6.81 10.55
N GLN A 186 -1.35 6.28 11.10
CA GLN A 186 -0.19 7.05 11.54
C GLN A 186 0.96 6.84 10.56
N VAL A 187 1.60 7.93 10.14
CA VAL A 187 2.80 7.89 9.31
C VAL A 187 4.00 8.19 10.17
N ILE A 188 4.96 7.28 10.17
CA ILE A 188 6.18 7.39 10.97
C ILE A 188 7.39 7.63 10.07
N ASP A 189 8.44 8.27 10.63
CA ASP A 189 9.71 8.40 9.92
C ASP A 189 10.38 7.03 9.81
N GLY A 190 10.64 6.59 8.57
CA GLY A 190 11.31 5.33 8.26
C GLY A 190 12.83 5.34 8.48
N ALA A 191 13.38 6.40 9.09
CA ALA A 191 14.83 6.46 9.35
C ALA A 191 15.23 5.35 10.34
N TYR A 192 16.17 4.50 9.90
CA TYR A 192 16.75 3.41 10.68
C TYR A 192 15.84 2.24 11.05
N THR A 193 14.56 2.22 10.70
CA THR A 193 13.63 1.11 11.00
C THR A 193 14.14 -0.25 10.53
N SER A 194 14.83 -0.31 9.38
CA SER A 194 15.46 -1.53 8.85
C SER A 194 16.71 -1.99 9.61
N GLN A 195 17.29 -1.15 10.46
CA GLN A 195 18.52 -1.40 11.23
C GLN A 195 18.26 -1.49 12.73
N GLN A 196 17.10 -1.05 13.18
CA GLN A 196 16.69 -1.03 14.58
C GLN A 196 16.09 -2.38 14.99
N CYS A 197 16.47 -2.84 16.17
CA CYS A 197 15.94 -4.07 16.75
C CYS A 197 14.58 -3.84 17.37
N SER A 198 13.55 -4.53 16.90
CA SER A 198 12.19 -4.46 17.44
C SER A 198 12.08 -4.90 18.91
N VAL A 199 13.07 -5.62 19.47
CA VAL A 199 13.07 -6.10 20.84
C VAL A 199 13.77 -5.15 21.82
N CYS A 200 14.96 -4.64 21.46
CA CYS A 200 15.76 -3.83 22.40
C CYS A 200 16.00 -2.38 21.92
N GLY A 201 15.56 -2.02 20.72
CA GLY A 201 15.71 -0.67 20.18
C GLY A 201 17.13 -0.34 19.66
N PHE A 202 18.10 -1.28 19.77
CA PHE A 202 19.47 -1.04 19.35
C PHE A 202 19.57 -0.89 17.83
N VAL A 203 20.20 0.20 17.37
CA VAL A 203 20.37 0.54 15.96
C VAL A 203 21.81 0.28 15.53
N HIS A 204 22.02 -0.58 14.54
CA HIS A 204 23.32 -0.80 13.93
C HIS A 204 23.19 -1.28 12.49
N PRO A 205 24.00 -0.80 11.52
CA PRO A 205 23.91 -1.22 10.12
C PRO A 205 24.07 -2.74 9.94
N ASP A 206 24.95 -3.38 10.72
CA ASP A 206 25.23 -4.81 10.65
C ASP A 206 24.15 -5.68 11.32
N ASN A 207 23.11 -5.10 11.95
CA ASN A 207 21.96 -5.85 12.41
C ASN A 207 21.21 -6.49 11.22
N ARG A 208 21.22 -5.84 10.04
CA ARG A 208 20.61 -6.38 8.81
C ARG A 208 21.66 -7.10 7.99
N LEU A 209 21.83 -8.39 8.23
CA LEU A 209 22.84 -9.23 7.56
C LEU A 209 22.55 -9.39 6.06
N THR A 210 21.29 -9.56 5.69
CA THR A 210 20.85 -9.74 4.30
C THR A 210 19.49 -9.03 4.10
N GLN A 211 18.95 -9.14 2.89
CA GLN A 211 17.61 -8.61 2.60
C GLN A 211 16.52 -9.25 3.48
N THR A 212 16.69 -10.50 3.90
CA THR A 212 15.68 -11.26 4.65
C THR A 212 16.09 -11.61 6.07
N ALA A 213 17.37 -11.47 6.43
CA ALA A 213 17.90 -11.89 7.74
C ALA A 213 18.31 -10.68 8.58
N PHE A 214 17.73 -10.60 9.77
CA PHE A 214 18.05 -9.64 10.81
C PHE A 214 18.63 -10.35 12.02
N ARG A 215 19.70 -9.80 12.62
CA ARG A 215 20.28 -10.26 13.87
C ARG A 215 20.80 -9.08 14.67
N CYS A 216 20.24 -8.86 15.84
CA CYS A 216 20.66 -7.79 16.73
C CYS A 216 22.04 -8.10 17.34
N LEU A 217 23.00 -7.20 17.22
CA LEU A 217 24.33 -7.34 17.82
C LEU A 217 24.32 -7.12 19.34
N ALA A 218 23.31 -6.40 19.87
CA ALA A 218 23.24 -6.13 21.30
C ALA A 218 22.53 -7.23 22.09
N CYS A 219 21.34 -7.68 21.66
CA CYS A 219 20.54 -8.66 22.42
C CYS A 219 20.48 -10.06 21.77
N GLY A 220 21.09 -10.24 20.60
CA GLY A 220 21.10 -11.52 19.89
C GLY A 220 19.78 -11.90 19.22
N HIS A 221 18.74 -11.04 19.27
CA HIS A 221 17.46 -11.31 18.62
C HIS A 221 17.64 -11.56 17.13
N THR A 222 17.04 -12.64 16.61
CA THR A 222 17.07 -13.02 15.20
C THR A 222 15.65 -13.10 14.66
N GLU A 223 15.40 -12.47 13.49
CA GLU A 223 14.08 -12.41 12.87
C GLU A 223 14.22 -12.22 11.35
N ASN A 224 13.12 -12.39 10.63
CA ASN A 224 13.01 -11.89 9.27
C ASN A 224 13.12 -10.36 9.25
N ALA A 225 13.96 -9.80 8.35
CA ALA A 225 14.23 -8.36 8.35
C ALA A 225 13.01 -7.49 8.08
N ASP A 226 12.11 -7.94 7.19
CA ASP A 226 10.88 -7.20 6.87
C ASP A 226 9.86 -7.30 8.04
N LEU A 227 9.82 -8.46 8.74
CA LEU A 227 9.00 -8.62 9.93
C LEU A 227 9.52 -7.77 11.09
N ASN A 228 10.84 -7.77 11.34
CA ASN A 228 11.43 -6.90 12.36
C ASN A 228 11.11 -5.41 12.09
N ALA A 229 11.21 -4.97 10.83
CA ALA A 229 10.87 -3.59 10.45
C ALA A 229 9.39 -3.27 10.67
N SER A 230 8.47 -4.18 10.32
CA SER A 230 7.03 -3.98 10.57
C SER A 230 6.68 -3.97 12.05
N LEU A 231 7.34 -4.78 12.87
CA LEU A 231 7.20 -4.75 14.33
C LEU A 231 7.71 -3.44 14.92
N GLU A 232 8.82 -2.91 14.44
CA GLU A 232 9.35 -1.60 14.85
C GLU A 232 8.38 -0.47 14.47
N THR A 233 7.80 -0.55 13.25
CA THR A 233 6.78 0.38 12.75
C THR A 233 5.51 0.37 13.62
N SER A 234 5.13 -0.77 14.21
CA SER A 234 3.92 -0.90 15.05
C SER A 234 4.04 -0.23 16.41
N LEU A 235 5.25 0.12 16.85
CA LEU A 235 5.45 0.77 18.14
C LEU A 235 4.92 2.21 18.10
N PRO A 236 4.22 2.68 19.14
CA PRO A 236 3.79 4.06 19.21
C PRO A 236 5.03 4.97 19.22
N GLY A 237 5.32 5.55 18.05
CA GLY A 237 6.31 6.61 17.96
C GLY A 237 5.76 7.89 18.57
N PRO A 238 6.61 8.82 19.05
CA PRO A 238 6.13 10.15 19.38
C PRO A 238 5.43 10.73 18.14
N PRO A 239 4.33 11.48 18.32
CA PRO A 239 3.65 12.12 17.21
C PRO A 239 4.68 12.91 16.40
N SER A 240 4.55 12.86 15.07
CA SER A 240 5.48 13.50 14.10
C SER A 240 5.40 15.03 14.16
N THR A 241 5.69 15.61 15.32
CA THR A 241 6.08 16.98 15.50
C THR A 241 7.60 17.04 15.32
N GLY A 242 8.06 17.30 14.11
CA GLY A 242 9.39 17.79 13.68
C GLY A 242 10.65 17.64 14.57
N LEU A 243 10.60 16.90 15.64
CA LEU A 243 11.70 16.62 16.55
C LEU A 243 12.39 15.33 16.09
N LEU A 244 13.61 15.46 15.62
CA LEU A 244 14.57 14.40 15.42
C LEU A 244 14.45 13.38 16.56
N ARG A 245 14.21 12.10 16.23
CA ARG A 245 14.37 11.03 17.20
C ARG A 245 15.70 11.24 17.89
N SER A 246 15.67 11.52 19.19
CA SER A 246 16.86 11.67 20.03
C SER A 246 17.78 10.48 19.78
N ALA A 247 19.09 10.75 19.83
CA ALA A 247 20.16 9.78 19.67
C ALA A 247 19.84 8.45 20.37
N PRO A 248 20.30 7.30 19.82
CA PRO A 248 20.04 6.00 20.39
C PRO A 248 20.38 5.98 21.88
N PRO A 249 19.58 5.30 22.72
CA PRO A 249 19.88 5.17 24.14
C PRO A 249 21.28 4.57 24.31
N THR A 250 22.04 5.11 25.25
CA THR A 250 23.36 4.57 25.59
C THR A 250 23.29 3.09 25.97
N PRO A 251 24.32 2.30 25.67
CA PRO A 251 24.36 0.89 26.01
C PRO A 251 24.09 0.69 27.52
N GLY A 252 22.94 0.12 27.89
CA GLY A 252 22.54 -0.10 29.29
C GLY A 252 21.14 0.33 29.66
N GLU A 253 20.49 1.23 28.93
CA GLU A 253 19.10 1.62 29.17
C GLU A 253 18.11 0.64 28.52
N ARG A 254 17.47 -0.16 29.37
CA ARG A 254 16.50 -1.20 28.97
C ARG A 254 15.08 -0.61 28.94
N TRP A 255 14.48 -0.50 27.77
CA TRP A 255 13.04 -0.26 27.65
C TRP A 255 12.28 -1.48 28.20
N LYS A 256 11.53 -1.30 29.29
CA LYS A 256 10.67 -2.35 29.85
C LYS A 256 9.45 -2.53 28.95
N ARG A 257 9.44 -3.56 28.10
CA ARG A 257 8.25 -4.01 27.39
C ARG A 257 7.37 -4.86 28.31
N LYS A 258 6.05 -4.63 28.26
CA LYS A 258 5.09 -5.63 28.74
C LYS A 258 5.07 -6.77 27.72
N PRO A 259 5.08 -8.05 28.15
CA PRO A 259 4.99 -9.17 27.23
C PRO A 259 3.64 -9.13 26.51
N THR A 260 3.64 -9.02 25.20
CA THR A 260 2.46 -9.23 24.37
C THR A 260 2.12 -10.71 24.41
N LYS A 261 0.93 -11.06 24.88
CA LYS A 261 0.38 -12.41 24.72
C LYS A 261 0.30 -12.71 23.22
N SER A 262 0.86 -13.84 22.80
CA SER A 262 0.70 -14.34 21.43
C SER A 262 -0.79 -14.60 21.20
N MET A 263 -1.45 -13.72 20.48
CA MET A 263 -2.81 -13.94 20.01
C MET A 263 -2.72 -14.61 18.64
N VAL A 264 -3.20 -15.85 18.58
CA VAL A 264 -3.56 -16.50 17.31
C VAL A 264 -4.55 -15.56 16.61
N PRO A 265 -4.29 -15.15 15.35
CA PRO A 265 -5.18 -14.23 14.67
C PRO A 265 -6.55 -14.90 14.49
N PRO A 266 -7.66 -14.22 14.83
CA PRO A 266 -8.97 -14.70 14.45
C PRO A 266 -9.05 -14.69 12.93
N THR A 267 -9.45 -15.79 12.32
CA THR A 267 -9.79 -15.88 10.90
C THR A 267 -11.07 -15.08 10.65
N ALA A 268 -10.99 -13.77 10.66
CA ALA A 268 -12.06 -12.90 10.26
C ALA A 268 -12.15 -12.95 8.72
N SER A 269 -13.10 -13.71 8.21
CA SER A 269 -13.44 -13.70 6.80
C SER A 269 -14.00 -12.32 6.43
N CYS A 270 -13.13 -11.46 5.91
CA CYS A 270 -13.58 -10.22 5.28
C CYS A 270 -14.53 -10.59 4.11
N PRO A 271 -15.75 -10.03 4.03
CA PRO A 271 -16.69 -10.37 2.96
C PRO A 271 -16.04 -10.11 1.59
N ARG A 272 -15.95 -11.16 0.77
CA ARG A 272 -15.47 -11.02 -0.61
C ARG A 272 -16.45 -10.13 -1.37
N LEU A 273 -16.08 -8.91 -1.61
CA LEU A 273 -16.68 -8.18 -2.71
C LEU A 273 -16.25 -8.90 -3.98
N LYS A 274 -17.21 -9.54 -4.64
CA LYS A 274 -17.00 -10.14 -5.96
C LYS A 274 -16.44 -9.02 -6.86
N SER A 275 -15.19 -9.18 -7.30
CA SER A 275 -14.65 -8.38 -8.38
C SER A 275 -15.46 -8.74 -9.63
N GLY A 276 -16.40 -7.89 -9.98
CA GLY A 276 -17.02 -7.95 -11.29
C GLY A 276 -15.95 -7.57 -12.32
N VAL A 277 -15.26 -8.56 -12.85
CA VAL A 277 -14.56 -8.44 -14.11
C VAL A 277 -15.66 -8.34 -15.14
N VAL A 278 -15.85 -7.16 -15.69
CA VAL A 278 -16.65 -6.98 -16.91
C VAL A 278 -15.67 -7.13 -18.06
N ASP A 279 -15.90 -8.13 -18.91
CA ASP A 279 -15.22 -8.39 -20.18
C ASP A 279 -15.23 -7.17 -21.12
#